data_af370c8ca47144dd3cd55ac9ff79fd6f
#
_entry.id   af370c8ca47144dd3cd55ac9ff79fd6f
#
_cell.length_a   1.000
_cell.length_b   1.000
_cell.length_c   1.000
_cell.angle_alpha   90.00
_cell.angle_beta   90.00
_cell.angle_gamma   90.00
#
_symmetry.space_group_name_H-M   'P 1'
#
loop_
_entity.id
_entity.type
_entity.pdbx_description
1 polymer ?
#
loop_
_entity_poly.entity_id
_entity_poly.type
_entity_poly.pdbx_seq_one_letter_code
_entity_poly.pdbx_strand_id
1 'polypeptide(L)'
;MTRIGSILRQLGCIGAFCLFLSACSTTETINNILSSTSPGDWFTGDGLLKADQKVNAFVALNFENVKQDMARGQGEYLASLSTLMGIPQGRRAQFFAYAQSRYPLVVARGNGPQDVIALLTAP
;
A
#
# COMPACT_ATOMS: atom_id res chain seq x y z
N MET A 1 29.87 -53.25 13.23
CA MET A 1 30.44 -51.92 13.35
C MET A 1 30.07 -50.96 12.20
N THR A 2 29.12 -51.26 11.38
CA THR A 2 28.71 -50.46 10.22
C THR A 2 27.38 -49.70 10.39
N ARG A 3 26.81 -49.69 11.59
CA ARG A 3 25.53 -49.03 11.82
C ARG A 3 25.58 -47.64 12.42
N ILE A 4 26.75 -47.19 12.85
CA ILE A 4 26.93 -45.85 13.47
C ILE A 4 27.14 -44.75 12.42
N GLY A 5 27.66 -45.07 11.23
CA GLY A 5 27.85 -44.14 10.15
C GLY A 5 26.58 -43.65 9.47
N SER A 6 25.50 -44.40 9.62
CA SER A 6 24.22 -44.06 8.98
C SER A 6 23.38 -43.04 9.77
N ILE A 7 23.61 -42.97 11.08
CA ILE A 7 22.86 -42.09 11.98
C ILE A 7 23.42 -40.68 11.96
N LEU A 8 24.73 -40.53 11.76
CA LEU A 8 25.38 -39.21 11.63
C LEU A 8 25.03 -38.49 10.33
N ARG A 9 24.63 -39.25 9.33
CA ARG A 9 24.29 -38.69 8.01
C ARG A 9 22.89 -38.10 7.95
N GLN A 10 22.02 -38.52 8.84
CA GLN A 10 20.63 -38.01 8.91
C GLN A 10 20.48 -36.78 9.82
N LEU A 11 21.42 -36.53 10.70
CA LEU A 11 21.38 -35.35 11.59
C LEU A 11 21.88 -34.06 10.89
N GLY A 12 22.52 -34.20 9.73
CA GLY A 12 23.00 -33.05 8.95
C GLY A 12 21.92 -32.32 8.14
N CYS A 13 20.77 -32.96 7.89
CA CYS A 13 19.72 -32.36 7.05
C CYS A 13 18.68 -31.55 7.83
N ILE A 14 18.63 -31.67 9.15
CA ILE A 14 17.61 -30.97 9.96
C ILE A 14 18.10 -29.55 10.31
N GLY A 15 19.39 -29.30 10.28
CA GLY A 15 19.99 -27.99 10.59
C GLY A 15 19.92 -26.96 9.45
N ALA A 16 19.67 -27.39 8.22
CA ALA A 16 19.69 -26.51 7.06
C ALA A 16 18.34 -25.92 6.67
N PHE A 17 17.25 -26.39 7.29
CA PHE A 17 15.89 -25.96 6.91
C PHE A 17 15.36 -24.79 7.75
N CYS A 18 16.06 -24.38 8.80
CA CYS A 18 15.61 -23.27 9.65
C CYS A 18 16.13 -21.88 9.24
N LEU A 19 16.89 -21.76 8.13
CA LEU A 19 17.50 -20.47 7.75
C LEU A 19 16.74 -19.70 6.65
N PHE A 20 15.59 -20.19 6.18
CA PHE A 20 14.81 -19.50 5.17
C PHE A 20 13.53 -18.84 5.67
N LEU A 21 13.38 -18.66 6.97
CA LEU A 21 12.33 -17.83 7.55
C LEU A 21 12.82 -16.41 7.87
N SER A 22 13.85 -15.94 7.17
CA SER A 22 14.24 -14.56 7.29
C SER A 22 13.47 -13.73 6.27
N ALA A 23 12.46 -13.09 6.82
CA ALA A 23 12.07 -11.76 6.45
C ALA A 23 11.35 -11.60 5.11
N CYS A 24 10.07 -11.77 5.13
CA CYS A 24 9.28 -10.75 4.47
C CYS A 24 9.46 -9.45 5.27
N SER A 25 10.43 -8.65 4.91
CA SER A 25 10.58 -7.30 5.45
C SER A 25 9.57 -6.37 4.78
N THR A 26 8.32 -6.49 5.18
CA THR A 26 7.29 -5.48 4.93
C THR A 26 7.64 -4.14 5.58
N THR A 27 8.63 -4.13 6.47
CA THR A 27 9.10 -2.95 7.19
C THR A 27 9.87 -1.97 6.30
N GLU A 28 10.57 -2.45 5.27
CA GLU A 28 11.35 -1.57 4.39
C GLU A 28 10.49 -0.71 3.47
N THR A 29 9.37 -1.23 3.00
CA THR A 29 8.45 -0.47 2.15
C THR A 29 7.79 0.67 2.91
N ILE A 30 7.47 0.46 4.18
CA ILE A 30 6.90 1.49 5.06
C ILE A 30 7.95 2.56 5.39
N ASN A 31 9.19 2.16 5.64
CA ASN A 31 10.28 3.09 5.94
C ASN A 31 10.63 3.99 4.74
N ASN A 32 10.58 3.47 3.52
CA ASN A 32 10.84 4.28 2.32
C ASN A 32 9.75 5.30 2.01
N ILE A 33 8.51 4.99 2.37
CA ILE A 33 7.39 5.94 2.27
C ILE A 33 7.49 7.00 3.37
N LEU A 34 7.98 6.62 4.55
CA LEU A 34 8.09 7.50 5.72
C LEU A 34 9.35 8.37 5.71
N SER A 35 10.39 8.00 4.98
CA SER A 35 11.69 8.68 5.03
C SER A 35 11.80 9.94 4.17
N SER A 36 10.81 10.21 3.32
CA SER A 36 10.84 11.38 2.42
C SER A 36 10.25 12.66 3.02
N THR A 37 9.72 12.61 4.25
CA THR A 37 9.12 13.78 4.90
C THR A 37 9.47 13.79 6.39
N SER A 38 9.79 14.95 6.95
CA SER A 38 10.08 15.10 8.38
C SER A 38 8.94 14.56 9.24
N PRO A 39 9.22 13.71 10.25
CA PRO A 39 8.17 13.09 11.08
C PRO A 39 7.22 14.08 11.75
N GLY A 40 7.67 15.31 12.00
CA GLY A 40 6.87 16.37 12.62
C GLY A 40 5.71 16.89 11.77
N ASP A 41 5.79 16.72 10.44
CA ASP A 41 4.73 17.20 9.53
C ASP A 41 3.58 16.22 9.33
N TRP A 42 3.71 15.01 9.85
CA TRP A 42 2.75 13.92 9.65
C TRP A 42 1.62 13.91 10.66
N PHE A 43 1.87 14.49 11.84
CA PHE A 43 0.93 14.46 12.96
C PHE A 43 0.38 15.84 13.25
N THR A 44 -0.87 15.88 13.65
CA THR A 44 -1.47 17.07 14.29
C THR A 44 -0.89 17.25 15.69
N GLY A 45 -1.07 18.41 16.29
CA GLY A 45 -0.64 18.68 17.67
C GLY A 45 -1.20 17.69 18.72
N ASP A 46 -2.29 16.99 18.39
CA ASP A 46 -2.91 15.95 19.22
C ASP A 46 -2.35 14.54 18.95
N GLY A 47 -1.29 14.41 18.14
CA GLY A 47 -0.67 13.12 17.81
C GLY A 47 -1.45 12.27 16.80
N LEU A 48 -2.43 12.84 16.11
CA LEU A 48 -3.20 12.16 15.07
C LEU A 48 -2.57 12.40 13.69
N LEU A 49 -2.61 11.37 12.82
CA LEU A 49 -2.20 11.53 11.43
C LEU A 49 -3.06 12.58 10.72
N LYS A 50 -2.39 13.52 10.02
CA LYS A 50 -3.07 14.49 9.16
C LYS A 50 -3.88 13.80 8.07
N ALA A 51 -4.96 14.42 7.61
CA ALA A 51 -5.85 13.85 6.61
C ALA A 51 -5.13 13.48 5.32
N ASP A 52 -4.24 14.35 4.85
CA ASP A 52 -3.44 14.12 3.64
C ASP A 52 -2.53 12.89 3.79
N GLN A 53 -1.97 12.67 4.98
CA GLN A 53 -1.11 11.53 5.26
C GLN A 53 -1.91 10.23 5.32
N LYS A 54 -3.15 10.27 5.82
CA LYS A 54 -4.06 9.12 5.78
C LYS A 54 -4.39 8.71 4.34
N VAL A 55 -4.66 9.67 3.47
CA VAL A 55 -4.90 9.45 2.04
C VAL A 55 -3.66 8.84 1.39
N ASN A 56 -2.49 9.43 1.61
CA ASN A 56 -1.22 8.94 1.08
C ASN A 56 -0.93 7.50 1.50
N ALA A 57 -1.04 7.20 2.79
CA ALA A 57 -0.82 5.87 3.32
C ALA A 57 -1.84 4.86 2.77
N PHE A 58 -3.11 5.23 2.71
CA PHE A 58 -4.16 4.37 2.18
C PHE A 58 -3.92 4.00 0.71
N VAL A 59 -3.64 4.99 -0.13
CA VAL A 59 -3.38 4.75 -1.56
C VAL A 59 -2.09 3.95 -1.75
N ALA A 60 -1.03 4.23 -0.98
CA ALA A 60 0.22 3.48 -1.07
C ALA A 60 0.05 2.00 -0.72
N LEU A 61 -0.71 1.70 0.34
CA LEU A 61 -0.95 0.32 0.79
C LEU A 61 -1.93 -0.45 -0.10
N ASN A 62 -2.86 0.26 -0.77
CA ASN A 62 -3.94 -0.35 -1.53
C ASN A 62 -3.90 0.05 -3.01
N PHE A 63 -2.74 0.40 -3.54
CA PHE A 63 -2.57 1.01 -4.86
C PHE A 63 -3.25 0.22 -5.98
N GLU A 64 -3.02 -1.09 -6.06
CA GLU A 64 -3.61 -1.93 -7.11
C GLU A 64 -5.14 -2.04 -6.98
N ASN A 65 -5.64 -2.13 -5.76
CA ASN A 65 -7.08 -2.18 -5.50
C ASN A 65 -7.76 -0.86 -5.86
N VAL A 66 -7.15 0.27 -5.51
CA VAL A 66 -7.63 1.61 -5.89
C VAL A 66 -7.66 1.74 -7.41
N LYS A 67 -6.62 1.31 -8.13
CA LYS A 67 -6.59 1.30 -9.59
C LYS A 67 -7.72 0.47 -10.19
N GLN A 68 -7.95 -0.74 -9.64
CA GLN A 68 -9.05 -1.59 -10.12
C GLN A 68 -10.42 -0.93 -9.93
N ASP A 69 -10.64 -0.29 -8.78
CA ASP A 69 -11.88 0.42 -8.50
C ASP A 69 -12.04 1.65 -9.38
N MET A 70 -10.96 2.38 -9.65
CA MET A 70 -10.94 3.49 -10.62
C MET A 70 -11.35 3.00 -12.01
N ALA A 71 -10.81 1.87 -12.48
CA ALA A 71 -11.16 1.30 -13.77
C ALA A 71 -12.66 0.96 -13.87
N ARG A 72 -13.23 0.45 -12.77
CA ARG A 72 -14.64 0.11 -12.68
C ARG A 72 -15.56 1.31 -12.47
N GLY A 73 -15.03 2.42 -11.96
CA GLY A 73 -15.80 3.57 -11.51
C GLY A 73 -16.63 3.30 -10.26
N GLN A 74 -16.29 2.29 -9.49
CA GLN A 74 -16.93 1.91 -8.24
C GLN A 74 -16.07 0.91 -7.47
N GLY A 75 -16.30 0.81 -6.17
CA GLY A 75 -15.66 -0.20 -5.32
C GLY A 75 -15.42 0.29 -3.91
N GLU A 76 -15.06 -0.62 -3.04
CA GLU A 76 -14.90 -0.38 -1.61
C GLU A 76 -13.69 0.51 -1.31
N TYR A 77 -12.59 0.31 -2.05
CA TYR A 77 -11.38 1.12 -1.88
C TYR A 77 -11.60 2.55 -2.34
N LEU A 78 -12.33 2.75 -3.44
CA LEU A 78 -12.67 4.07 -3.93
C LEU A 78 -13.68 4.77 -2.98
N ALA A 79 -14.60 4.03 -2.38
CA ALA A 79 -15.52 4.53 -1.37
C ALA A 79 -14.78 4.94 -0.08
N SER A 80 -13.85 4.12 0.39
CA SER A 80 -13.00 4.42 1.54
C SER A 80 -12.13 5.65 1.29
N LEU A 81 -11.53 5.74 0.10
CA LEU A 81 -10.74 6.89 -0.32
C LEU A 81 -11.58 8.17 -0.33
N SER A 82 -12.81 8.12 -0.86
CA SER A 82 -13.72 9.26 -0.85
C SER A 82 -14.03 9.76 0.57
N THR A 83 -14.15 8.84 1.52
CA THR A 83 -14.35 9.17 2.93
C THR A 83 -13.12 9.83 3.54
N LEU A 84 -11.94 9.29 3.27
CA LEU A 84 -10.67 9.87 3.75
C LEU A 84 -10.41 11.26 3.16
N MET A 85 -10.83 11.50 1.93
CA MET A 85 -10.74 12.80 1.27
C MET A 85 -11.84 13.77 1.70
N GLY A 86 -12.76 13.37 2.60
CA GLY A 86 -13.83 14.22 3.08
C GLY A 86 -14.93 14.49 2.05
N ILE A 87 -15.09 13.64 1.03
CA ILE A 87 -16.09 13.82 -0.01
C ILE A 87 -17.47 13.42 0.54
N PRO A 88 -18.47 14.34 0.53
CA PRO A 88 -19.81 14.04 1.02
C PRO A 88 -20.46 12.90 0.24
N GLN A 89 -21.31 12.14 0.90
CA GLN A 89 -22.03 11.01 0.26
C GLN A 89 -22.76 11.42 -1.02
N GLY A 90 -23.38 12.59 -1.04
CA GLY A 90 -24.09 13.09 -2.22
C GLY A 90 -23.21 13.39 -3.43
N ARG A 91 -21.89 13.48 -3.23
CA ARG A 91 -20.92 13.73 -4.31
C ARG A 91 -20.08 12.51 -4.67
N ARG A 92 -20.27 11.39 -3.99
CA ARG A 92 -19.45 10.18 -4.24
C ARG A 92 -19.60 9.65 -5.66
N ALA A 93 -20.81 9.67 -6.22
CA ALA A 93 -21.03 9.24 -7.59
C ALA A 93 -20.26 10.09 -8.60
N GLN A 94 -20.21 11.40 -8.39
CA GLN A 94 -19.40 12.31 -9.20
C GLN A 94 -17.90 12.05 -9.04
N PHE A 95 -17.45 11.82 -7.82
CA PHE A 95 -16.07 11.47 -7.55
C PHE A 95 -15.67 10.16 -8.22
N PHE A 96 -16.53 9.14 -8.18
CA PHE A 96 -16.26 7.85 -8.83
C PHE A 96 -16.15 7.98 -10.35
N ALA A 97 -17.07 8.74 -10.96
CA ALA A 97 -17.01 9.04 -12.38
C ALA A 97 -15.74 9.84 -12.75
N TYR A 98 -15.38 10.80 -11.92
CA TYR A 98 -14.15 11.55 -12.08
C TYR A 98 -12.91 10.65 -11.98
N ALA A 99 -12.81 9.82 -10.93
CA ALA A 99 -11.72 8.87 -10.76
C ALA A 99 -11.61 7.91 -11.96
N GLN A 100 -12.73 7.39 -12.45
CA GLN A 100 -12.77 6.54 -13.64
C GLN A 100 -12.23 7.27 -14.87
N SER A 101 -12.58 8.53 -15.07
CA SER A 101 -12.08 9.34 -16.20
C SER A 101 -10.56 9.56 -16.15
N ARG A 102 -9.95 9.51 -14.95
CA ARG A 102 -8.51 9.66 -14.75
C ARG A 102 -7.73 8.35 -14.88
N TYR A 103 -8.39 7.21 -14.85
CA TYR A 103 -7.75 5.89 -14.92
C TYR A 103 -6.80 5.73 -16.12
N PRO A 104 -7.14 6.13 -17.35
CA PRO A 104 -6.22 6.02 -18.49
C PRO A 104 -4.91 6.77 -18.28
N LEU A 105 -4.93 7.90 -17.57
CA LEU A 105 -3.72 8.68 -17.25
C LEU A 105 -2.84 7.96 -16.23
N VAL A 106 -3.46 7.28 -15.25
CA VAL A 106 -2.72 6.46 -14.28
C VAL A 106 -1.98 5.33 -14.99
N VAL A 107 -2.64 4.64 -15.92
CA VAL A 107 -2.04 3.55 -16.68
C VAL A 107 -0.95 4.05 -17.64
N ALA A 108 -1.22 5.14 -18.35
CA ALA A 108 -0.29 5.67 -19.35
C ALA A 108 1.03 6.18 -18.73
N ARG A 109 0.97 6.72 -17.52
CA ARG A 109 2.16 7.25 -16.85
C ARG A 109 2.97 6.16 -16.13
N GLY A 110 2.41 4.98 -15.88
CA GLY A 110 3.05 3.88 -15.18
C GLY A 110 3.48 4.24 -13.75
N ASN A 111 2.77 5.14 -13.13
CA ASN A 111 3.21 5.91 -11.99
C ASN A 111 2.78 5.28 -10.66
N GLY A 112 3.42 5.73 -9.60
CA GLY A 112 3.18 5.28 -8.25
C GLY A 112 1.93 5.89 -7.59
N PRO A 113 1.72 5.56 -6.31
CA PRO A 113 0.59 6.05 -5.52
C PRO A 113 0.45 7.58 -5.51
N GLN A 114 1.56 8.31 -5.54
CA GLN A 114 1.58 9.77 -5.48
C GLN A 114 0.90 10.41 -6.71
N ASP A 115 1.06 9.79 -7.87
CA ASP A 115 0.45 10.30 -9.10
C ASP A 115 -1.07 10.10 -9.13
N VAL A 116 -1.54 8.99 -8.55
CA VAL A 116 -2.98 8.78 -8.35
C VAL A 116 -3.57 9.87 -7.47
N ILE A 117 -2.92 10.20 -6.37
CA ILE A 117 -3.35 11.25 -5.45
C ILE A 117 -3.35 12.61 -6.16
N ALA A 118 -2.28 12.94 -6.86
CA ALA A 118 -2.17 14.19 -7.61
C ALA A 118 -3.26 14.32 -8.68
N LEU A 119 -3.58 13.22 -9.39
CA LEU A 119 -4.65 13.20 -10.40
C LEU A 119 -6.05 13.32 -9.79
N LEU A 120 -6.26 12.82 -8.59
CA LEU A 120 -7.55 12.88 -7.91
C LEU A 120 -7.79 14.20 -7.16
N THR A 121 -6.73 14.91 -6.82
CA THR A 121 -6.78 16.20 -6.13
C THR A 121 -6.65 17.40 -7.06
N ALA A 122 -6.26 17.18 -8.33
CA ALA A 122 -6.19 18.24 -9.33
C ALA A 122 -7.59 18.81 -9.60
N PRO A 123 -7.73 20.14 -9.66
CA PRO A 123 -9.00 20.79 -10.01
C PRO A 123 -9.42 20.52 -11.44
#